data_34129ec1726212ccd62e18c8472a2ba4
#
_entry.id   34129ec1726212ccd62e18c8472a2ba4
#
_cell.length_a   1.000
_cell.length_b   1.000
_cell.length_c   1.000
_cell.angle_alpha   90.00
_cell.angle_beta   90.00
_cell.angle_gamma   90.00
#
_symmetry.space_group_name_H-M   'P 1'
#
loop_
_entity.id
_entity.type
_entity.pdbx_description
1 polymer ?
#
loop_
_entity_poly.entity_id
_entity_poly.type
_entity_poly.pdbx_seq_one_letter_code
_entity_poly.pdbx_strand_id
1 'polypeptide(L)'
;MSNPELLIEPVSSPGILAAKLLLPFGSADDPAGTRGAHDLLASLLSRGCGRHNHVDLADLVEGCGAGLRCDAQEDALVLSLRCTVEDAQQLLPLLAQMVRSPRLEPGQVALERSLTIQALQRQREDPFHCATTGWRQLTYGNGGYGHDPMGIAEELGHLDREALLPLAERLPTASSVLALAGSVPPQIIDTIGSLEDFRDWPEGSGNDRSGRRPYAEAVGTETIQLEAMDTEQVVLMLGQATLGHGHPDELALRLLQCHLGVGMSSLLFQRLREDHGVAYDVAAHFPALAGPAPFVLMASSVEERSELALDLLLNIWDELSEQPLSEAALELARAKYIGQLAQGLQTCSQRAERRVQLKAQGLPDDHDQRCVQALAELTPTDVLHAAQRWLREPRLSLCGTSAALKQLERRWDRRDAA
;
A
#
# COMPACT_ATOMS: atom_id res chain seq x y z
N MET A 1 9.30 -32.70 -0.42
CA MET A 1 8.90 -31.78 -1.49
C MET A 1 8.07 -30.71 -0.85
N SER A 2 8.55 -29.51 -0.81
CA SER A 2 7.84 -28.36 -0.23
C SER A 2 7.05 -27.65 -1.35
N ASN A 3 5.87 -27.17 -1.01
CA ASN A 3 5.04 -26.29 -1.84
C ASN A 3 4.94 -24.93 -1.15
N PRO A 4 4.49 -23.85 -1.83
CA PRO A 4 4.18 -22.61 -1.16
C PRO A 4 3.18 -22.87 -0.03
N GLU A 5 3.25 -22.12 1.05
CA GLU A 5 2.28 -22.28 2.12
C GLU A 5 0.87 -21.99 1.58
N LEU A 6 -0.02 -22.99 1.64
CA LEU A 6 -1.36 -22.93 1.04
C LEU A 6 -2.40 -22.60 2.11
N LEU A 7 -3.09 -21.48 1.92
CA LEU A 7 -4.22 -21.03 2.73
C LEU A 7 -5.52 -21.17 1.93
N ILE A 8 -6.57 -21.70 2.56
CA ILE A 8 -7.86 -21.89 1.88
C ILE A 8 -8.95 -21.18 2.67
N GLU A 9 -9.71 -20.35 1.95
CA GLU A 9 -10.89 -19.66 2.49
C GLU A 9 -12.13 -20.02 1.67
N PRO A 10 -12.88 -21.05 2.05
CA PRO A 10 -14.11 -21.40 1.37
C PRO A 10 -15.14 -20.29 1.53
N VAL A 11 -15.66 -19.81 0.40
CA VAL A 11 -16.73 -18.80 0.34
C VAL A 11 -17.83 -19.33 -0.55
N SER A 12 -19.07 -19.23 -0.10
CA SER A 12 -20.23 -19.54 -0.96
C SER A 12 -20.26 -18.52 -2.12
N SER A 13 -19.79 -18.94 -3.28
CA SER A 13 -19.76 -18.15 -4.49
C SER A 13 -20.19 -19.01 -5.68
N PRO A 14 -20.83 -18.43 -6.71
CA PRO A 14 -21.29 -19.21 -7.87
C PRO A 14 -20.10 -19.57 -8.77
N GLY A 15 -19.36 -20.66 -8.43
CA GLY A 15 -18.33 -21.22 -9.28
C GLY A 15 -17.09 -20.35 -9.52
N ILE A 16 -16.84 -19.32 -8.68
CA ILE A 16 -15.68 -18.43 -8.81
C ILE A 16 -14.59 -18.83 -7.82
N LEU A 17 -13.36 -18.85 -8.30
CA LEU A 17 -12.15 -19.02 -7.53
C LEU A 17 -11.24 -17.81 -7.72
N ALA A 18 -10.73 -17.29 -6.61
CA ALA A 18 -9.65 -16.30 -6.59
C ALA A 18 -8.41 -16.89 -5.95
N ALA A 19 -7.25 -16.72 -6.59
CA ALA A 19 -5.96 -17.11 -6.05
C ALA A 19 -5.05 -15.89 -5.93
N LYS A 20 -4.29 -15.83 -4.83
CA LYS A 20 -3.27 -14.82 -4.57
C LYS A 20 -1.98 -15.51 -4.17
N LEU A 21 -0.91 -15.27 -4.93
CA LEU A 21 0.44 -15.69 -4.59
C LEU A 21 1.24 -14.45 -4.20
N LEU A 22 1.61 -14.36 -2.93
CA LEU A 22 2.39 -13.24 -2.40
C LEU A 22 3.85 -13.65 -2.27
N LEU A 23 4.72 -12.85 -2.88
CA LEU A 23 6.17 -12.88 -2.72
C LEU A 23 6.57 -11.69 -1.83
N PRO A 24 7.38 -11.91 -0.78
CA PRO A 24 7.69 -10.88 0.20
C PRO A 24 8.79 -9.90 -0.25
N PHE A 25 8.72 -9.42 -1.48
CA PHE A 25 9.57 -8.37 -2.06
C PHE A 25 8.69 -7.32 -2.69
N GLY A 26 9.06 -6.04 -2.55
CA GLY A 26 8.30 -4.95 -3.13
C GLY A 26 9.18 -3.75 -3.46
N SER A 27 8.58 -2.63 -3.78
CA SER A 27 9.29 -1.41 -4.14
C SER A 27 10.23 -0.92 -3.02
N ALA A 28 9.93 -1.23 -1.76
CA ALA A 28 10.79 -0.89 -0.64
C ALA A 28 12.16 -1.62 -0.67
N ASP A 29 12.27 -2.70 -1.42
CA ASP A 29 13.52 -3.45 -1.59
C ASP A 29 14.35 -2.95 -2.80
N ASP A 30 13.86 -1.99 -3.58
CA ASP A 30 14.59 -1.44 -4.72
C ASP A 30 15.88 -0.73 -4.28
N PRO A 31 17.05 -1.13 -4.81
CA PRO A 31 18.30 -0.42 -4.52
C PRO A 31 18.29 1.01 -5.08
N ALA A 32 19.05 1.90 -4.46
CA ALA A 32 19.31 3.22 -5.04
C ALA A 32 19.92 3.07 -6.44
N GLY A 33 19.43 3.84 -7.41
CA GLY A 33 19.80 3.73 -8.82
C GLY A 33 18.95 2.76 -9.66
N THR A 34 18.05 1.99 -9.00
CA THR A 34 17.14 1.05 -9.68
C THR A 34 15.72 1.10 -9.12
N ARG A 35 15.34 2.22 -8.50
CA ARG A 35 14.00 2.39 -7.92
C ARG A 35 12.92 2.32 -9.00
N GLY A 36 11.92 1.46 -8.78
CA GLY A 36 10.90 1.06 -9.73
C GLY A 36 11.16 -0.29 -10.40
N ALA A 37 12.26 -0.97 -10.04
CA ALA A 37 12.59 -2.27 -10.64
C ALA A 37 11.58 -3.37 -10.28
N HIS A 38 11.04 -3.39 -9.05
CA HIS A 38 10.01 -4.36 -8.68
C HIS A 38 8.67 -4.05 -9.35
N ASP A 39 8.29 -2.80 -9.53
CA ASP A 39 7.07 -2.42 -10.26
C ASP A 39 7.16 -2.79 -11.74
N LEU A 40 8.29 -2.46 -12.38
CA LEU A 40 8.54 -2.84 -13.77
C LEU A 40 8.57 -4.37 -13.93
N LEU A 41 9.21 -5.10 -13.01
CA LEU A 41 9.22 -6.56 -13.03
C LEU A 41 7.80 -7.12 -12.86
N ALA A 42 7.01 -6.61 -11.92
CA ALA A 42 5.63 -7.03 -11.71
C ALA A 42 4.79 -6.90 -12.99
N SER A 43 4.88 -5.77 -13.68
CA SER A 43 4.21 -5.55 -14.97
C SER A 43 4.65 -6.60 -16.02
N LEU A 44 5.94 -6.92 -16.07
CA LEU A 44 6.52 -7.85 -17.02
C LEU A 44 6.17 -9.32 -16.74
N LEU A 45 5.91 -9.72 -15.48
CA LEU A 45 5.50 -11.07 -15.13
C LEU A 45 4.21 -11.47 -15.86
N SER A 46 3.31 -10.52 -16.14
CA SER A 46 2.08 -10.75 -16.91
C SER A 46 2.27 -10.66 -18.43
N ARG A 47 3.50 -10.38 -18.93
CA ARG A 47 3.82 -10.26 -20.35
C ARG A 47 4.40 -11.53 -20.98
N GLY A 48 4.27 -12.67 -20.31
CA GLY A 48 4.66 -13.98 -20.79
C GLY A 48 5.47 -14.79 -19.79
N CYS A 49 5.20 -16.08 -19.74
CA CYS A 49 5.87 -17.03 -18.84
C CYS A 49 5.97 -18.41 -19.49
N GLY A 50 7.00 -19.15 -19.13
CA GLY A 50 7.24 -20.49 -19.67
C GLY A 50 7.23 -20.49 -21.21
N ARG A 51 6.33 -21.29 -21.80
CA ARG A 51 6.16 -21.37 -23.26
C ARG A 51 5.27 -20.27 -23.84
N HIS A 52 4.50 -19.56 -23.04
CA HIS A 52 3.54 -18.58 -23.49
C HIS A 52 4.20 -17.21 -23.63
N ASN A 53 4.17 -16.63 -24.84
CA ASN A 53 4.51 -15.22 -25.04
C ASN A 53 3.34 -14.32 -24.54
N HIS A 54 3.43 -13.02 -24.69
CA HIS A 54 2.43 -12.08 -24.16
C HIS A 54 1.05 -12.25 -24.85
N VAL A 55 1.01 -12.59 -26.14
CA VAL A 55 -0.24 -12.82 -26.88
C VAL A 55 -0.86 -14.16 -26.45
N ASP A 56 -0.07 -15.23 -26.48
CA ASP A 56 -0.54 -16.57 -26.08
C ASP A 56 -1.07 -16.58 -24.65
N LEU A 57 -0.41 -15.86 -23.74
CA LEU A 57 -0.84 -15.75 -22.34
C LEU A 57 -2.16 -14.97 -22.21
N ALA A 58 -2.27 -13.85 -22.92
CA ALA A 58 -3.50 -13.05 -22.95
C ALA A 58 -4.66 -13.86 -23.53
N ASP A 59 -4.48 -14.48 -24.69
CA ASP A 59 -5.50 -15.32 -25.34
C ASP A 59 -5.97 -16.47 -24.44
N LEU A 60 -5.04 -17.11 -23.73
CA LEU A 60 -5.35 -18.19 -22.80
C LEU A 60 -6.20 -17.72 -21.62
N VAL A 61 -5.82 -16.62 -21.01
CA VAL A 61 -6.50 -16.07 -19.81
C VAL A 61 -7.84 -15.44 -20.19
N GLU A 62 -7.86 -14.60 -21.21
CA GLU A 62 -9.07 -13.91 -21.67
C GLU A 62 -10.06 -14.88 -22.32
N GLY A 63 -9.58 -15.91 -22.99
CA GLY A 63 -10.40 -17.00 -23.55
C GLY A 63 -11.20 -17.75 -22.51
N CYS A 64 -10.72 -17.81 -21.25
CA CYS A 64 -11.44 -18.34 -20.10
C CYS A 64 -12.29 -17.27 -19.35
N GLY A 65 -12.34 -16.04 -19.84
CA GLY A 65 -12.98 -14.92 -19.09
C GLY A 65 -12.31 -14.66 -17.74
N ALA A 66 -11.05 -15.07 -17.57
CA ALA A 66 -10.29 -14.95 -16.35
C ALA A 66 -9.51 -13.62 -16.28
N GLY A 67 -9.04 -13.27 -15.08
CA GLY A 67 -8.12 -12.15 -14.88
C GLY A 67 -6.84 -12.64 -14.22
N LEU A 68 -5.69 -12.25 -14.80
CA LEU A 68 -4.36 -12.56 -14.29
C LEU A 68 -3.53 -11.29 -14.29
N ARG A 69 -2.89 -10.96 -13.15
CA ARG A 69 -1.99 -9.81 -13.03
C ARG A 69 -0.98 -10.01 -11.91
N CYS A 70 0.07 -9.21 -11.93
CA CYS A 70 0.98 -9.03 -10.82
C CYS A 70 1.06 -7.55 -10.48
N ASP A 71 0.93 -7.22 -9.20
CA ASP A 71 0.99 -5.87 -8.67
C ASP A 71 2.18 -5.77 -7.71
N ALA A 72 2.99 -4.72 -7.82
CA ALA A 72 4.00 -4.38 -6.83
C ALA A 72 3.37 -3.48 -5.76
N GLN A 73 3.57 -3.86 -4.51
CA GLN A 73 3.30 -3.06 -3.32
C GLN A 73 4.63 -2.67 -2.70
N GLU A 74 4.62 -1.84 -1.66
CA GLU A 74 5.85 -1.47 -0.96
C GLU A 74 6.58 -2.71 -0.40
N ASP A 75 5.85 -3.65 0.19
CA ASP A 75 6.41 -4.78 0.93
C ASP A 75 6.32 -6.13 0.21
N ALA A 76 5.60 -6.20 -0.91
CA ALA A 76 5.33 -7.46 -1.58
C ALA A 76 5.03 -7.32 -3.09
N LEU A 77 5.29 -8.38 -3.84
CA LEU A 77 4.67 -8.62 -5.14
C LEU A 77 3.48 -9.57 -4.94
N VAL A 78 2.34 -9.23 -5.52
CA VAL A 78 1.11 -10.03 -5.40
C VAL A 78 0.62 -10.44 -6.78
N LEU A 79 0.79 -11.72 -7.10
CA LEU A 79 0.20 -12.30 -8.29
C LEU A 79 -1.24 -12.69 -8.01
N SER A 80 -2.13 -12.29 -8.88
CA SER A 80 -3.58 -12.41 -8.71
C SER A 80 -4.20 -13.15 -9.88
N LEU A 81 -4.94 -14.21 -9.59
CA LEU A 81 -5.77 -14.93 -10.56
C LEU A 81 -7.22 -14.92 -10.09
N ARG A 82 -8.13 -14.67 -11.00
CA ARG A 82 -9.58 -14.85 -10.80
C ARG A 82 -10.13 -15.59 -12.01
N CYS A 83 -10.74 -16.73 -11.76
CA CYS A 83 -11.30 -17.59 -12.81
C CYS A 83 -12.52 -18.37 -12.33
N THR A 84 -13.13 -19.11 -13.22
CA THR A 84 -14.09 -20.16 -12.85
C THR A 84 -13.36 -21.35 -12.21
N VAL A 85 -14.09 -22.19 -11.49
CA VAL A 85 -13.53 -23.41 -10.90
C VAL A 85 -13.08 -24.39 -11.99
N GLU A 86 -13.81 -24.45 -13.10
CA GLU A 86 -13.54 -25.31 -14.24
C GLU A 86 -12.18 -24.98 -14.89
N ASP A 87 -11.85 -23.69 -14.99
CA ASP A 87 -10.61 -23.23 -15.62
C ASP A 87 -9.42 -23.23 -14.66
N ALA A 88 -9.67 -23.35 -13.35
CA ALA A 88 -8.63 -23.22 -12.33
C ALA A 88 -7.47 -24.21 -12.51
N GLN A 89 -7.76 -25.46 -12.92
CA GLN A 89 -6.73 -26.47 -13.15
C GLN A 89 -5.73 -26.06 -14.25
N GLN A 90 -6.22 -25.37 -15.27
CA GLN A 90 -5.39 -24.88 -16.38
C GLN A 90 -4.64 -23.58 -16.03
N LEU A 91 -5.26 -22.69 -15.25
CA LEU A 91 -4.75 -21.34 -15.03
C LEU A 91 -3.88 -21.20 -13.78
N LEU A 92 -4.09 -21.99 -12.72
CA LEU A 92 -3.29 -21.91 -11.49
C LEU A 92 -1.79 -22.12 -11.72
N PRO A 93 -1.33 -23.05 -12.61
CA PRO A 93 0.10 -23.22 -12.90
C PRO A 93 0.76 -21.95 -13.41
N LEU A 94 0.01 -21.03 -14.05
CA LEU A 94 0.55 -19.77 -14.57
C LEU A 94 1.15 -18.90 -13.47
N LEU A 95 0.57 -18.91 -12.25
CA LEU A 95 1.13 -18.16 -11.12
C LEU A 95 2.57 -18.59 -10.80
N ALA A 96 2.82 -19.89 -10.78
CA ALA A 96 4.16 -20.41 -10.55
C ALA A 96 5.09 -20.17 -11.75
N GLN A 97 4.59 -20.33 -12.98
CA GLN A 97 5.37 -20.11 -14.20
C GLN A 97 5.78 -18.63 -14.35
N MET A 98 4.93 -17.67 -13.97
CA MET A 98 5.26 -16.25 -13.94
C MET A 98 6.46 -15.96 -13.02
N VAL A 99 6.56 -16.66 -11.90
CA VAL A 99 7.66 -16.50 -10.93
C VAL A 99 8.93 -17.25 -11.38
N ARG A 100 8.79 -18.50 -11.85
CA ARG A 100 9.93 -19.38 -12.14
C ARG A 100 10.53 -19.20 -13.53
N SER A 101 9.73 -18.77 -14.49
CA SER A 101 10.11 -18.72 -15.90
C SER A 101 9.52 -17.50 -16.59
N PRO A 102 9.70 -16.26 -16.04
CA PRO A 102 9.27 -15.06 -16.73
C PRO A 102 10.07 -14.88 -18.03
N ARG A 103 9.41 -14.50 -19.11
CA ARG A 103 10.09 -14.38 -20.42
C ARG A 103 10.98 -13.15 -20.53
N LEU A 104 10.58 -12.05 -19.94
CA LEU A 104 11.30 -10.75 -19.96
C LEU A 104 11.83 -10.42 -21.37
N GLU A 105 10.96 -10.50 -22.38
CA GLU A 105 11.35 -10.23 -23.78
C GLU A 105 11.81 -8.78 -23.91
N PRO A 106 12.96 -8.49 -24.54
CA PRO A 106 13.52 -7.14 -24.59
C PRO A 106 12.56 -6.08 -25.13
N GLY A 107 11.71 -6.46 -26.10
CA GLY A 107 10.67 -5.58 -26.65
C GLY A 107 9.59 -5.25 -25.63
N GLN A 108 9.19 -6.21 -24.79
CA GLN A 108 8.21 -5.99 -23.72
C GLN A 108 8.81 -5.17 -22.58
N VAL A 109 10.08 -5.40 -22.22
CA VAL A 109 10.81 -4.60 -21.23
C VAL A 109 10.87 -3.13 -21.67
N ALA A 110 11.25 -2.87 -22.91
CA ALA A 110 11.30 -1.51 -23.42
C ALA A 110 9.93 -0.82 -23.46
N LEU A 111 8.87 -1.58 -23.80
CA LEU A 111 7.50 -1.08 -23.83
C LEU A 111 7.01 -0.73 -22.42
N GLU A 112 7.05 -1.67 -21.49
CA GLU A 112 6.56 -1.45 -20.11
C GLU A 112 7.32 -0.32 -19.42
N ARG A 113 8.65 -0.28 -19.55
CA ARG A 113 9.47 0.82 -19.06
C ARG A 113 9.01 2.18 -19.60
N SER A 114 8.75 2.27 -20.89
CA SER A 114 8.25 3.51 -21.52
C SER A 114 6.88 3.90 -20.98
N LEU A 115 5.98 2.93 -20.80
CA LEU A 115 4.65 3.16 -20.23
C LEU A 115 4.71 3.63 -18.78
N THR A 116 5.57 3.01 -17.94
CA THR A 116 5.77 3.42 -16.54
C THR A 116 6.35 4.84 -16.46
N ILE A 117 7.36 5.18 -17.27
CA ILE A 117 7.92 6.54 -17.31
C ILE A 117 6.84 7.57 -17.73
N GLN A 118 6.02 7.26 -18.74
CA GLN A 118 4.92 8.13 -19.13
C GLN A 118 3.85 8.27 -18.04
N ALA A 119 3.57 7.21 -17.30
CA ALA A 119 2.65 7.26 -16.16
C ALA A 119 3.18 8.16 -15.05
N LEU A 120 4.46 8.03 -14.67
CA LEU A 120 5.13 8.92 -13.71
C LEU A 120 5.14 10.38 -14.16
N GLN A 121 5.36 10.64 -15.45
CA GLN A 121 5.30 12.00 -15.99
C GLN A 121 3.90 12.62 -15.84
N ARG A 122 2.85 11.84 -16.12
CA ARG A 122 1.46 12.30 -15.88
C ARG A 122 1.15 12.53 -14.41
N GLN A 123 1.68 11.69 -13.52
CA GLN A 123 1.50 11.87 -12.08
C GLN A 123 2.18 13.13 -11.55
N ARG A 124 3.26 13.60 -12.18
CA ARG A 124 3.89 14.89 -11.84
C ARG A 124 3.01 16.11 -12.12
N GLU A 125 1.92 15.95 -12.88
CA GLU A 125 0.90 16.98 -13.10
C GLU A 125 -0.18 17.00 -12.00
N ASP A 126 -0.19 16.00 -11.12
CA ASP A 126 -1.13 15.88 -10.00
C ASP A 126 -0.50 16.45 -8.70
N PRO A 127 -1.04 17.55 -8.15
CA PRO A 127 -0.50 18.15 -6.94
C PRO A 127 -0.59 17.23 -5.70
N PHE A 128 -1.56 16.30 -5.66
CA PHE A 128 -1.65 15.29 -4.59
C PHE A 128 -0.50 14.32 -4.65
N HIS A 129 -0.16 13.86 -5.85
CA HIS A 129 0.98 12.96 -6.05
C HIS A 129 2.30 13.64 -5.68
N CYS A 130 2.49 14.89 -6.12
CA CYS A 130 3.69 15.66 -5.81
C CYS A 130 3.87 15.88 -4.31
N ALA A 131 2.80 16.31 -3.62
CA ALA A 131 2.83 16.48 -2.17
C ALA A 131 3.10 15.16 -1.43
N THR A 132 2.50 14.04 -1.88
CA THR A 132 2.71 12.71 -1.29
C THR A 132 4.16 12.26 -1.46
N THR A 133 4.72 12.38 -2.66
CA THR A 133 6.11 12.01 -2.95
C THR A 133 7.08 12.86 -2.15
N GLY A 134 6.83 14.18 -2.07
CA GLY A 134 7.61 15.10 -1.24
C GLY A 134 7.57 14.72 0.25
N TRP A 135 6.40 14.35 0.77
CA TRP A 135 6.25 13.90 2.15
C TRP A 135 7.01 12.58 2.42
N ARG A 136 6.93 11.61 1.49
CA ARG A 136 7.67 10.35 1.59
C ARG A 136 9.18 10.60 1.63
N GLN A 137 9.69 11.41 0.70
CA GLN A 137 11.10 11.78 0.65
C GLN A 137 11.56 12.48 1.92
N LEU A 138 10.79 13.46 2.42
CA LEU A 138 11.05 14.19 3.65
C LEU A 138 11.11 13.26 4.87
N THR A 139 10.25 12.23 4.92
CA THR A 139 10.04 11.38 6.10
C THR A 139 10.94 10.15 6.11
N TYR A 140 11.14 9.51 4.96
CA TYR A 140 11.89 8.25 4.85
C TYR A 140 13.26 8.42 4.17
N GLY A 141 13.55 9.58 3.60
CA GLY A 141 14.82 9.86 2.91
C GLY A 141 15.05 8.91 1.76
N ASN A 142 16.24 8.32 1.73
CA ASN A 142 16.59 7.29 0.76
C ASN A 142 16.17 5.87 1.19
N GLY A 143 15.44 5.71 2.27
CA GLY A 143 14.91 4.43 2.71
C GLY A 143 13.87 3.83 1.75
N GLY A 144 13.49 2.59 1.99
CA GLY A 144 12.59 1.85 1.11
C GLY A 144 11.22 2.51 0.88
N TYR A 145 10.71 3.27 1.84
CA TYR A 145 9.43 4.00 1.69
C TYR A 145 9.59 5.44 1.21
N GLY A 146 10.81 5.91 0.94
CA GLY A 146 11.10 7.30 0.58
C GLY A 146 10.83 7.67 -0.88
N HIS A 147 10.43 6.74 -1.73
CA HIS A 147 10.14 6.99 -3.14
C HIS A 147 8.75 6.48 -3.52
N ASP A 148 8.28 6.88 -4.70
CA ASP A 148 7.08 6.32 -5.29
C ASP A 148 7.26 4.82 -5.57
N PRO A 149 6.30 3.94 -5.26
CA PRO A 149 6.36 2.52 -5.60
C PRO A 149 6.60 2.23 -7.09
N MET A 150 6.10 3.08 -7.97
CA MET A 150 6.38 2.99 -9.42
C MET A 150 7.83 3.34 -9.77
N GLY A 151 8.57 3.98 -8.86
CA GLY A 151 9.98 4.29 -9.00
C GLY A 151 10.28 5.74 -9.34
N ILE A 152 11.47 5.94 -9.88
CA ILE A 152 12.00 7.24 -10.31
C ILE A 152 12.28 7.18 -11.80
N ALA A 153 11.73 8.10 -12.58
CA ALA A 153 11.79 8.07 -14.04
C ALA A 153 13.22 8.04 -14.61
N GLU A 154 14.13 8.77 -13.96
CA GLU A 154 15.54 8.83 -14.32
C GLU A 154 16.24 7.48 -14.11
N GLU A 155 15.93 6.77 -13.01
CA GLU A 155 16.50 5.46 -12.70
C GLU A 155 15.87 4.36 -13.58
N LEU A 156 14.56 4.41 -13.79
CA LEU A 156 13.85 3.51 -14.72
C LEU A 156 14.43 3.57 -16.13
N GLY A 157 14.88 4.74 -16.59
CA GLY A 157 15.48 4.92 -17.89
C GLY A 157 16.67 3.99 -18.20
N HIS A 158 17.34 3.52 -17.16
CA HIS A 158 18.51 2.63 -17.24
C HIS A 158 18.17 1.14 -17.03
N LEU A 159 16.91 0.80 -16.67
CA LEU A 159 16.51 -0.58 -16.44
C LEU A 159 16.23 -1.28 -17.77
N ASP A 160 17.09 -2.19 -18.14
CA ASP A 160 16.92 -3.12 -19.23
C ASP A 160 16.67 -4.55 -18.73
N ARG A 161 16.60 -5.51 -19.64
CA ARG A 161 16.41 -6.92 -19.30
C ARG A 161 17.51 -7.44 -18.37
N GLU A 162 18.75 -7.10 -18.65
CA GLU A 162 19.95 -7.51 -17.92
C GLU A 162 19.92 -7.02 -16.48
N ALA A 163 19.47 -5.79 -16.26
CA ALA A 163 19.29 -5.21 -14.92
C ALA A 163 18.18 -5.92 -14.11
N LEU A 164 17.13 -6.43 -14.77
CA LEU A 164 16.00 -7.12 -14.13
C LEU A 164 16.25 -8.60 -13.86
N LEU A 165 17.17 -9.25 -14.59
CA LEU A 165 17.45 -10.69 -14.43
C LEU A 165 17.78 -11.08 -13.00
N PRO A 166 18.68 -10.40 -12.26
CA PRO A 166 19.02 -10.77 -10.89
C PRO A 166 17.80 -10.73 -9.95
N LEU A 167 16.85 -9.79 -10.16
CA LEU A 167 15.61 -9.73 -9.40
C LEU A 167 14.69 -10.90 -9.75
N ALA A 168 14.52 -11.17 -11.03
CA ALA A 168 13.69 -12.28 -11.51
C ALA A 168 14.22 -13.65 -11.01
N GLU A 169 15.54 -13.86 -10.99
CA GLU A 169 16.18 -15.07 -10.47
C GLU A 169 16.00 -15.26 -8.96
N ARG A 170 15.77 -14.19 -8.21
CA ARG A 170 15.48 -14.25 -6.78
C ARG A 170 14.04 -14.62 -6.47
N LEU A 171 13.07 -14.35 -7.36
CA LEU A 171 11.66 -14.61 -7.10
C LEU A 171 11.36 -16.06 -6.70
N PRO A 172 11.85 -17.09 -7.44
CA PRO A 172 11.57 -18.49 -7.10
C PRO A 172 12.34 -18.99 -5.87
N THR A 173 13.28 -18.21 -5.34
CA THR A 173 14.02 -18.55 -4.10
C THR A 173 13.35 -18.01 -2.84
N ALA A 174 12.31 -17.21 -2.99
CA ALA A 174 11.58 -16.65 -1.87
C ALA A 174 10.55 -17.62 -1.30
N SER A 175 10.47 -17.66 0.02
CA SER A 175 9.29 -18.23 0.67
C SER A 175 8.06 -17.39 0.29
N SER A 176 7.00 -18.04 -0.12
CA SER A 176 5.78 -17.36 -0.56
C SER A 176 4.53 -18.00 0.02
N VAL A 177 3.45 -17.25 -0.02
CA VAL A 177 2.14 -17.67 0.49
C VAL A 177 1.15 -17.69 -0.66
N LEU A 178 0.45 -18.82 -0.85
CA LEU A 178 -0.65 -18.96 -1.80
C LEU A 178 -1.97 -19.04 -1.05
N ALA A 179 -2.89 -18.14 -1.30
CA ALA A 179 -4.25 -18.23 -0.79
C ALA A 179 -5.25 -18.45 -1.91
N LEU A 180 -6.22 -19.34 -1.65
CA LEU A 180 -7.37 -19.59 -2.49
C LEU A 180 -8.64 -19.18 -1.74
N ALA A 181 -9.52 -18.43 -2.37
CA ALA A 181 -10.82 -18.09 -1.81
C ALA A 181 -11.94 -18.28 -2.83
N GLY A 182 -13.12 -18.65 -2.34
CA GLY A 182 -14.29 -18.92 -3.16
C GLY A 182 -14.70 -20.38 -3.17
N SER A 183 -15.17 -20.87 -4.32
CA SER A 183 -15.46 -22.28 -4.52
C SER A 183 -14.15 -23.04 -4.75
N VAL A 184 -13.65 -23.70 -3.72
CA VAL A 184 -12.38 -24.46 -3.77
C VAL A 184 -12.67 -25.94 -3.54
N PRO A 185 -12.93 -26.74 -4.61
CA PRO A 185 -13.15 -28.17 -4.48
C PRO A 185 -11.87 -28.89 -4.09
N PRO A 186 -11.95 -30.03 -3.36
CA PRO A 186 -10.79 -30.82 -2.94
C PRO A 186 -9.82 -31.16 -4.08
N GLN A 187 -10.33 -31.42 -5.27
CA GLN A 187 -9.54 -31.75 -6.45
C GLN A 187 -8.54 -30.63 -6.82
N ILE A 188 -8.89 -29.38 -6.61
CA ILE A 188 -7.99 -28.24 -6.86
C ILE A 188 -6.82 -28.26 -5.87
N ILE A 189 -7.10 -28.60 -4.60
CA ILE A 189 -6.06 -28.71 -3.56
C ILE A 189 -5.08 -29.83 -3.90
N ASP A 190 -5.61 -31.02 -4.27
CA ASP A 190 -4.81 -32.16 -4.68
C ASP A 190 -3.98 -31.84 -5.94
N THR A 191 -4.58 -31.08 -6.88
CA THR A 191 -3.91 -30.63 -8.10
C THR A 191 -2.72 -29.74 -7.76
N ILE A 192 -2.88 -28.72 -6.92
CA ILE A 192 -1.78 -27.83 -6.53
C ILE A 192 -0.64 -28.63 -5.89
N GLY A 193 -0.95 -29.57 -5.00
CA GLY A 193 0.04 -30.42 -4.35
C GLY A 193 0.82 -31.31 -5.33
N SER A 194 0.24 -31.64 -6.49
CA SER A 194 0.83 -32.48 -7.54
C SER A 194 1.46 -31.72 -8.70
N LEU A 195 1.17 -30.41 -8.85
CA LEU A 195 1.70 -29.59 -9.94
C LEU A 195 3.21 -29.46 -9.85
N GLU A 196 3.89 -29.81 -10.94
CA GLU A 196 5.35 -29.70 -11.05
C GLU A 196 5.81 -28.25 -10.87
N ASP A 197 5.04 -27.29 -11.36
CA ASP A 197 5.31 -25.86 -11.26
C ASP A 197 5.39 -25.34 -9.81
N PHE A 198 4.67 -25.97 -8.86
CA PHE A 198 4.72 -25.61 -7.43
C PHE A 198 5.66 -26.52 -6.60
N ARG A 199 6.24 -27.56 -7.20
CA ARG A 199 7.11 -28.50 -6.49
C ARG A 199 8.42 -27.85 -6.08
N ASP A 200 8.95 -28.27 -4.92
CA ASP A 200 10.23 -27.77 -4.37
C ASP A 200 10.26 -26.24 -4.21
N TRP A 201 9.14 -25.70 -3.74
CA TRP A 201 9.04 -24.29 -3.40
C TRP A 201 9.75 -24.02 -2.06
N PRO A 202 10.47 -22.88 -1.88
CA PRO A 202 11.14 -22.56 -0.62
C PRO A 202 10.17 -22.55 0.56
N GLU A 203 10.58 -23.20 1.64
CA GLU A 203 9.80 -23.21 2.88
C GLU A 203 9.91 -21.86 3.60
N GLY A 204 8.85 -21.46 4.29
CA GLY A 204 8.80 -20.25 5.13
C GLY A 204 7.52 -19.45 4.93
N SER A 205 7.24 -18.62 5.91
CA SER A 205 6.01 -17.80 5.94
C SER A 205 6.11 -16.47 5.20
N GLY A 206 7.21 -16.21 4.48
CA GLY A 206 7.42 -14.90 3.84
C GLY A 206 7.85 -13.78 4.80
N ASN A 207 8.03 -14.06 6.07
CA ASN A 207 8.29 -13.04 7.10
C ASN A 207 9.79 -12.80 7.36
N ASP A 208 10.69 -13.54 6.72
CA ASP A 208 12.13 -13.30 6.88
C ASP A 208 12.56 -12.05 6.11
N ARG A 209 12.89 -11.00 6.87
CA ARG A 209 13.36 -9.71 6.36
C ARG A 209 14.86 -9.47 6.63
N SER A 210 15.58 -10.50 7.04
CA SER A 210 17.01 -10.41 7.26
C SER A 210 17.74 -9.98 5.99
N GLY A 211 18.57 -8.95 6.09
CA GLY A 211 19.34 -8.44 4.95
C GLY A 211 18.59 -7.52 3.98
N ARG A 212 17.35 -7.12 4.30
CA ARG A 212 16.62 -6.14 3.49
C ARG A 212 17.02 -4.71 3.79
N ARG A 213 16.71 -3.83 2.85
CA ARG A 213 16.93 -2.40 2.97
C ARG A 213 16.12 -1.81 4.13
N PRO A 214 16.68 -0.84 4.90
CA PRO A 214 15.91 -0.11 5.89
C PRO A 214 14.74 0.63 5.24
N TYR A 215 13.58 0.64 5.88
CA TYR A 215 12.40 1.36 5.41
C TYR A 215 12.59 2.88 5.39
N ALA A 216 13.35 3.40 6.38
CA ALA A 216 13.75 4.79 6.47
C ALA A 216 15.26 4.86 6.67
N GLU A 217 15.92 5.80 6.01
CA GLU A 217 17.30 6.17 6.27
C GLU A 217 17.35 7.51 7.02
N ALA A 218 18.50 7.86 7.55
CA ALA A 218 18.68 9.12 8.25
C ALA A 218 18.24 10.29 7.36
N VAL A 219 17.23 11.01 7.81
CA VAL A 219 16.71 12.22 7.17
C VAL A 219 17.33 13.44 7.82
N GLY A 220 17.41 14.55 7.07
CA GLY A 220 17.86 15.84 7.62
C GLY A 220 16.95 16.37 8.71
N THR A 221 17.31 17.50 9.27
CA THR A 221 16.55 18.24 10.28
C THR A 221 15.34 18.99 9.70
N GLU A 222 15.16 18.96 8.38
CA GLU A 222 14.07 19.60 7.68
C GLU A 222 12.74 18.96 8.06
N THR A 223 11.74 19.81 8.36
CA THR A 223 10.40 19.40 8.76
C THR A 223 9.34 19.77 7.72
N ILE A 224 9.75 20.49 6.66
CA ILE A 224 8.87 20.93 5.57
C ILE A 224 9.47 20.65 4.19
N GLN A 225 8.64 20.26 3.25
CA GLN A 225 8.95 20.09 1.82
C GLN A 225 7.99 20.95 0.99
N LEU A 226 8.52 21.66 0.02
CA LEU A 226 7.76 22.55 -0.86
C LEU A 226 7.93 22.14 -2.32
N GLU A 227 6.81 21.94 -3.01
CA GLU A 227 6.77 21.64 -4.45
C GLU A 227 5.96 22.72 -5.17
N ALA A 228 6.65 23.55 -5.95
CA ALA A 228 6.02 24.63 -6.69
C ALA A 228 5.38 24.12 -7.98
N MET A 229 4.08 24.36 -8.13
CA MET A 229 3.30 23.96 -9.29
C MET A 229 2.36 25.08 -9.70
N ASP A 230 2.16 25.27 -11.02
CA ASP A 230 1.16 26.18 -11.56
C ASP A 230 -0.23 25.51 -11.50
N THR A 231 -0.90 25.65 -10.38
CA THR A 231 -2.20 25.01 -10.08
C THR A 231 -3.05 25.93 -9.21
N GLU A 232 -4.37 25.83 -9.36
CA GLU A 232 -5.32 26.56 -8.51
C GLU A 232 -5.46 25.95 -7.10
N GLN A 233 -4.96 24.72 -6.90
CA GLN A 233 -5.08 24.01 -5.64
C GLN A 233 -3.77 24.07 -4.86
N VAL A 234 -3.91 24.15 -3.55
CA VAL A 234 -2.81 23.96 -2.60
C VAL A 234 -3.08 22.68 -1.82
N VAL A 235 -2.23 21.68 -2.00
CA VAL A 235 -2.31 20.41 -1.28
C VAL A 235 -1.40 20.43 -0.08
N LEU A 236 -1.95 20.06 1.08
CA LEU A 236 -1.26 19.99 2.36
C LEU A 236 -1.24 18.54 2.84
N MET A 237 -0.05 18.03 3.15
CA MET A 237 0.19 16.71 3.73
C MET A 237 0.91 16.87 5.06
N LEU A 238 0.19 16.70 6.17
CA LEU A 238 0.70 16.83 7.54
C LEU A 238 0.73 15.46 8.21
N GLY A 239 1.88 14.96 8.62
CA GLY A 239 1.92 13.63 9.23
C GLY A 239 3.28 13.18 9.71
N GLN A 240 3.33 11.97 10.23
CA GLN A 240 4.51 11.35 10.81
C GLN A 240 4.58 9.86 10.45
N ALA A 241 5.79 9.32 10.31
CA ALA A 241 5.99 7.88 10.30
C ALA A 241 5.73 7.32 11.69
N THR A 242 4.94 6.26 11.77
CA THR A 242 4.50 5.69 13.04
C THR A 242 4.95 4.22 13.17
N LEU A 243 4.05 3.32 13.43
CA LEU A 243 4.30 1.90 13.66
C LEU A 243 4.00 1.05 12.42
N GLY A 244 4.53 -0.17 12.40
CA GLY A 244 4.19 -1.18 11.40
C GLY A 244 2.93 -1.96 11.77
N HIS A 245 2.36 -2.64 10.77
CA HIS A 245 1.18 -3.51 10.94
C HIS A 245 1.45 -4.64 11.94
N GLY A 246 0.47 -4.93 12.80
CA GLY A 246 0.56 -5.91 13.88
C GLY A 246 1.14 -5.36 15.19
N HIS A 247 1.50 -4.07 15.25
CA HIS A 247 1.91 -3.43 16.50
C HIS A 247 0.73 -3.32 17.50
N PRO A 248 0.93 -3.50 18.81
CA PRO A 248 -0.15 -3.41 19.81
C PRO A 248 -0.96 -2.10 19.77
N ASP A 249 -0.33 -0.97 19.48
CA ASP A 249 -1.00 0.34 19.41
C ASP A 249 -1.68 0.60 18.04
N GLU A 250 -1.55 -0.30 17.08
CA GLU A 250 -2.10 -0.07 15.73
C GLU A 250 -3.60 0.14 15.75
N LEU A 251 -4.34 -0.66 16.52
CA LEU A 251 -5.80 -0.59 16.56
C LEU A 251 -6.28 0.78 17.07
N ALA A 252 -5.57 1.37 18.04
CA ALA A 252 -5.87 2.72 18.53
C ALA A 252 -5.66 3.78 17.44
N LEU A 253 -4.56 3.70 16.67
CA LEU A 253 -4.31 4.61 15.54
C LEU A 253 -5.32 4.38 14.40
N ARG A 254 -5.78 3.15 14.17
CA ARG A 254 -6.87 2.87 13.21
C ARG A 254 -8.18 3.55 13.61
N LEU A 255 -8.51 3.56 14.90
CA LEU A 255 -9.69 4.29 15.39
C LEU A 255 -9.55 5.80 15.20
N LEU A 256 -8.36 6.37 15.43
CA LEU A 256 -8.09 7.78 15.11
C LEU A 256 -8.24 8.04 13.61
N GLN A 257 -7.68 7.21 12.74
CA GLN A 257 -7.87 7.34 11.30
C GLN A 257 -9.36 7.32 10.91
N CYS A 258 -10.15 6.40 11.49
CA CYS A 258 -11.59 6.34 11.24
C CYS A 258 -12.33 7.58 11.72
N HIS A 259 -11.96 8.10 12.91
CA HIS A 259 -12.52 9.34 13.45
C HIS A 259 -12.19 10.53 12.55
N LEU A 260 -10.96 10.65 12.09
CA LEU A 260 -10.44 11.78 11.32
C LEU A 260 -10.91 11.81 9.87
N GLY A 261 -10.88 10.67 9.16
CA GLY A 261 -10.96 10.70 7.71
C GLY A 261 -12.07 9.85 7.07
N VAL A 262 -12.87 9.09 7.85
CA VAL A 262 -13.86 8.18 7.25
C VAL A 262 -15.26 8.77 7.25
N GLY A 263 -15.75 9.06 6.04
CA GLY A 263 -17.12 9.53 5.78
C GLY A 263 -17.39 10.99 6.18
N MET A 264 -18.58 11.47 5.86
CA MET A 264 -19.00 12.86 6.08
C MET A 264 -19.08 13.26 7.58
N SER A 265 -19.16 12.30 8.48
CA SER A 265 -19.12 12.53 9.93
C SER A 265 -17.69 12.50 10.51
N SER A 266 -16.67 12.52 9.66
CA SER A 266 -15.27 12.58 10.10
C SER A 266 -14.88 14.00 10.51
N LEU A 267 -13.93 14.12 11.45
CA LEU A 267 -13.52 15.39 12.00
C LEU A 267 -12.94 16.34 10.94
N LEU A 268 -12.12 15.83 10.03
CA LEU A 268 -11.55 16.63 8.93
C LEU A 268 -12.66 17.15 8.00
N PHE A 269 -13.62 16.29 7.63
CA PHE A 269 -14.72 16.70 6.77
C PHE A 269 -15.56 17.78 7.43
N GLN A 270 -15.96 17.60 8.70
CA GLN A 270 -16.76 18.57 9.43
C GLN A 270 -16.02 19.90 9.60
N ARG A 271 -14.81 19.91 10.17
CA ARG A 271 -14.11 21.15 10.45
C ARG A 271 -13.63 21.91 9.22
N LEU A 272 -12.98 21.22 8.26
CA LEU A 272 -12.40 21.91 7.10
C LEU A 272 -13.41 22.19 6.01
N ARG A 273 -14.36 21.27 5.78
CA ARG A 273 -15.29 21.37 4.65
C ARG A 273 -16.63 21.99 5.05
N GLU A 274 -17.29 21.49 6.12
CA GLU A 274 -18.63 21.95 6.48
C GLU A 274 -18.60 23.27 7.27
N ASP A 275 -17.80 23.34 8.35
CA ASP A 275 -17.81 24.49 9.25
C ASP A 275 -17.08 25.70 8.66
N HIS A 276 -15.93 25.49 8.01
CA HIS A 276 -15.08 26.57 7.51
C HIS A 276 -15.05 26.71 6.00
N GLY A 277 -15.45 25.67 5.25
CA GLY A 277 -15.47 25.66 3.78
C GLY A 277 -14.10 25.93 3.15
N VAL A 278 -13.01 25.51 3.82
CA VAL A 278 -11.62 25.79 3.38
C VAL A 278 -11.01 24.67 2.54
N ALA A 279 -11.56 23.48 2.59
CA ALA A 279 -11.03 22.34 1.84
C ALA A 279 -12.13 21.62 1.07
N TYR A 280 -11.78 21.18 -0.15
CA TYR A 280 -12.65 20.35 -0.98
C TYR A 280 -12.43 18.87 -0.69
N ASP A 281 -11.18 18.43 -0.71
CA ASP A 281 -10.79 17.06 -0.38
C ASP A 281 -10.05 17.02 0.96
N VAL A 282 -10.44 16.07 1.79
CA VAL A 282 -9.80 15.80 3.08
C VAL A 282 -9.72 14.30 3.32
N ALA A 283 -8.61 13.84 3.85
CA ALA A 283 -8.41 12.42 4.19
C ALA A 283 -7.45 12.25 5.38
N ALA A 284 -7.54 11.09 6.02
CA ALA A 284 -6.52 10.59 6.93
C ALA A 284 -6.00 9.25 6.37
N HIS A 285 -4.72 9.19 6.08
CA HIS A 285 -4.07 8.03 5.46
C HIS A 285 -3.21 7.29 6.48
N PHE A 286 -3.47 5.99 6.65
CA PHE A 286 -2.70 5.10 7.53
C PHE A 286 -2.72 3.69 6.94
N PRO A 287 -1.83 3.34 5.99
CA PRO A 287 -1.78 2.03 5.34
C PRO A 287 -1.25 0.95 6.28
N ALA A 288 -1.54 -0.32 5.97
CA ALA A 288 -1.00 -1.47 6.67
C ALA A 288 0.36 -1.86 6.04
N LEU A 289 1.44 -1.23 6.48
CA LEU A 289 2.80 -1.52 6.03
C LEU A 289 3.56 -2.34 7.06
N ALA A 290 4.51 -3.13 6.62
CA ALA A 290 5.34 -3.93 7.50
C ALA A 290 6.35 -3.11 8.34
N GLY A 291 6.79 -1.99 7.83
CA GLY A 291 7.64 -1.01 8.51
C GLY A 291 6.87 0.18 9.06
N PRO A 292 7.57 1.26 9.45
CA PRO A 292 6.96 2.47 9.98
C PRO A 292 5.97 3.07 8.98
N ALA A 293 4.67 2.89 9.22
CA ALA A 293 3.62 3.36 8.32
C ALA A 293 3.37 4.88 8.47
N PRO A 294 3.06 5.59 7.38
CA PRO A 294 2.67 6.99 7.44
C PRO A 294 1.32 7.14 8.13
N PHE A 295 1.21 8.07 9.08
CA PHE A 295 -0.07 8.59 9.56
C PHE A 295 -0.14 10.04 9.09
N VAL A 296 -0.96 10.33 8.07
CA VAL A 296 -0.97 11.61 7.36
C VAL A 296 -2.38 12.15 7.27
N LEU A 297 -2.54 13.41 7.67
CA LEU A 297 -3.72 14.22 7.38
C LEU A 297 -3.50 14.96 6.06
N MET A 298 -4.47 14.92 5.19
CA MET A 298 -4.43 15.54 3.87
C MET A 298 -5.59 16.52 3.72
N ALA A 299 -5.30 17.68 3.14
CA ALA A 299 -6.33 18.62 2.69
C ALA A 299 -5.93 19.27 1.36
N SER A 300 -6.93 19.56 0.53
CA SER A 300 -6.80 20.39 -0.68
C SER A 300 -7.61 21.67 -0.50
N SER A 301 -6.97 22.82 -0.70
CA SER A 301 -7.55 24.15 -0.52
C SER A 301 -7.25 25.05 -1.71
N VAL A 302 -7.91 26.20 -1.79
CA VAL A 302 -7.50 27.29 -2.69
C VAL A 302 -6.46 28.18 -2.00
N GLU A 303 -5.67 28.94 -2.79
CA GLU A 303 -4.57 29.77 -2.27
C GLU A 303 -5.03 30.67 -1.12
N GLU A 304 -6.14 31.39 -1.30
CA GLU A 304 -6.64 32.40 -0.32
C GLU A 304 -7.08 31.81 1.02
N ARG A 305 -7.35 30.50 1.06
CA ARG A 305 -7.82 29.78 2.27
C ARG A 305 -6.81 28.79 2.82
N SER A 306 -5.68 28.62 2.14
CA SER A 306 -4.69 27.58 2.47
C SER A 306 -4.03 27.80 3.84
N GLU A 307 -3.83 29.05 4.27
CA GLU A 307 -3.29 29.36 5.61
C GLU A 307 -4.25 28.92 6.72
N LEU A 308 -5.55 29.20 6.57
CA LEU A 308 -6.57 28.73 7.52
C LEU A 308 -6.70 27.21 7.50
N ALA A 309 -6.57 26.58 6.32
CA ALA A 309 -6.57 25.12 6.22
C ALA A 309 -5.39 24.50 6.98
N LEU A 310 -4.18 25.08 6.86
CA LEU A 310 -3.02 24.65 7.62
C LEU A 310 -3.22 24.82 9.13
N ASP A 311 -3.74 25.97 9.57
CA ASP A 311 -4.01 26.23 10.99
C ASP A 311 -5.00 25.21 11.58
N LEU A 312 -6.05 24.87 10.84
CA LEU A 312 -7.02 23.86 11.26
C LEU A 312 -6.40 22.45 11.33
N LEU A 313 -5.56 22.08 10.35
CA LEU A 313 -4.85 20.81 10.39
C LEU A 313 -3.91 20.71 11.58
N LEU A 314 -3.15 21.78 11.88
CA LEU A 314 -2.25 21.84 13.03
C LEU A 314 -3.02 21.74 14.35
N ASN A 315 -4.11 22.48 14.49
CA ASN A 315 -4.95 22.41 15.69
C ASN A 315 -5.53 21.00 15.89
N ILE A 316 -6.02 20.38 14.82
CA ILE A 316 -6.52 18.99 14.88
C ILE A 316 -5.38 18.05 15.31
N TRP A 317 -4.18 18.19 14.73
CA TRP A 317 -3.03 17.33 15.07
C TRP A 317 -2.66 17.45 16.55
N ASP A 318 -2.60 18.66 17.08
CA ASP A 318 -2.24 18.91 18.47
C ASP A 318 -3.32 18.37 19.44
N GLU A 319 -4.60 18.57 19.12
CA GLU A 319 -5.74 18.03 19.88
C GLU A 319 -5.68 16.50 20.04
N LEU A 320 -5.16 15.74 19.03
CA LEU A 320 -5.06 14.28 19.11
C LEU A 320 -4.22 13.79 20.30
N SER A 321 -3.20 14.54 20.68
CA SER A 321 -2.31 14.22 21.81
C SER A 321 -2.65 14.92 23.10
N GLU A 322 -3.57 15.90 23.09
CA GLU A 322 -3.94 16.69 24.25
C GLU A 322 -5.24 16.23 24.93
N GLN A 323 -6.19 15.74 24.13
CA GLN A 323 -7.53 15.43 24.62
C GLN A 323 -8.00 14.03 24.20
N PRO A 324 -8.61 13.27 25.13
CA PRO A 324 -9.22 12.00 24.78
C PRO A 324 -10.43 12.22 23.88
N LEU A 325 -10.70 11.29 22.98
CA LEU A 325 -11.96 11.26 22.24
C LEU A 325 -13.15 11.17 23.21
N SER A 326 -14.27 11.79 22.84
CA SER A 326 -15.52 11.51 23.56
C SER A 326 -15.94 10.06 23.35
N GLU A 327 -16.69 9.49 24.30
CA GLU A 327 -17.25 8.14 24.16
C GLU A 327 -18.06 7.98 22.86
N ALA A 328 -18.86 8.98 22.51
CA ALA A 328 -19.63 8.97 21.27
C ALA A 328 -18.75 8.96 20.01
N ALA A 329 -17.65 9.71 20.01
CA ALA A 329 -16.69 9.73 18.90
C ALA A 329 -15.95 8.38 18.77
N LEU A 330 -15.58 7.77 19.90
CA LEU A 330 -14.94 6.47 19.92
C LEU A 330 -15.89 5.36 19.41
N GLU A 331 -17.15 5.34 19.86
CA GLU A 331 -18.16 4.40 19.36
C GLU A 331 -18.40 4.54 17.86
N LEU A 332 -18.46 5.77 17.35
CA LEU A 332 -18.60 6.01 15.93
C LEU A 332 -17.36 5.51 15.15
N ALA A 333 -16.15 5.72 15.67
CA ALA A 333 -14.91 5.24 15.07
C ALA A 333 -14.87 3.71 15.02
N ARG A 334 -15.30 3.02 16.10
CA ARG A 334 -15.44 1.55 16.14
C ARG A 334 -16.38 1.03 15.06
N ALA A 335 -17.56 1.64 14.95
CA ALA A 335 -18.55 1.25 13.94
C ALA A 335 -18.01 1.42 12.51
N LYS A 336 -17.28 2.54 12.24
CA LYS A 336 -16.62 2.79 10.96
C LYS A 336 -15.54 1.75 10.65
N TYR A 337 -14.69 1.42 11.63
CA TYR A 337 -13.64 0.41 11.47
C TYR A 337 -14.22 -0.96 11.13
N ILE A 338 -15.24 -1.42 11.86
CA ILE A 338 -15.93 -2.70 11.60
C ILE A 338 -16.54 -2.70 10.19
N GLY A 339 -17.16 -1.58 9.80
CA GLY A 339 -17.73 -1.42 8.46
C GLY A 339 -16.67 -1.49 7.35
N GLN A 340 -15.52 -0.82 7.51
CA GLN A 340 -14.42 -0.89 6.56
C GLN A 340 -13.83 -2.29 6.45
N LEU A 341 -13.65 -2.98 7.58
CA LEU A 341 -13.17 -4.36 7.59
C LEU A 341 -14.13 -5.29 6.84
N ALA A 342 -15.43 -5.17 7.08
CA ALA A 342 -16.43 -5.96 6.37
C ALA A 342 -16.44 -5.68 4.85
N GLN A 343 -16.31 -4.41 4.45
CA GLN A 343 -16.20 -4.01 3.04
C GLN A 343 -14.92 -4.53 2.38
N GLY A 344 -13.80 -4.55 3.12
CA GLY A 344 -12.53 -5.10 2.64
C GLY A 344 -12.54 -6.62 2.42
N LEU A 345 -13.58 -7.34 2.86
CA LEU A 345 -13.72 -8.80 2.76
C LEU A 345 -14.93 -9.22 1.88
N GLN A 346 -15.45 -8.36 1.03
CA GLN A 346 -16.65 -8.64 0.24
C GLN A 346 -16.41 -9.65 -0.88
N THR A 347 -15.29 -9.58 -1.57
CA THR A 347 -15.00 -10.43 -2.73
C THR A 347 -14.04 -11.56 -2.39
N CYS A 348 -14.09 -12.66 -3.14
CA CYS A 348 -13.13 -13.76 -3.02
C CYS A 348 -11.68 -13.25 -3.17
N SER A 349 -11.43 -12.32 -4.10
CA SER A 349 -10.10 -11.74 -4.32
C SER A 349 -9.60 -10.97 -3.10
N GLN A 350 -10.43 -10.13 -2.47
CA GLN A 350 -10.07 -9.40 -1.26
C GLN A 350 -9.80 -10.33 -0.08
N ARG A 351 -10.60 -11.40 0.06
CA ARG A 351 -10.39 -12.41 1.11
C ARG A 351 -9.07 -13.16 0.93
N ALA A 352 -8.78 -13.63 -0.28
CA ALA A 352 -7.51 -14.28 -0.59
C ALA A 352 -6.32 -13.33 -0.33
N GLU A 353 -6.44 -12.06 -0.72
CA GLU A 353 -5.40 -11.05 -0.50
C GLU A 353 -5.18 -10.80 0.99
N ARG A 354 -6.26 -10.63 1.77
CA ARG A 354 -6.14 -10.46 3.22
C ARG A 354 -5.43 -11.63 3.89
N ARG A 355 -5.72 -12.87 3.46
CA ARG A 355 -5.07 -14.09 4.00
C ARG A 355 -3.56 -14.08 3.74
N VAL A 356 -3.12 -13.81 2.51
CA VAL A 356 -1.68 -13.77 2.20
C VAL A 356 -0.98 -12.63 2.91
N GLN A 357 -1.61 -11.46 3.08
CA GLN A 357 -1.04 -10.32 3.80
C GLN A 357 -0.84 -10.61 5.28
N LEU A 358 -1.86 -11.13 5.97
CA LEU A 358 -1.75 -11.51 7.39
C LEU A 358 -0.60 -12.50 7.59
N LYS A 359 -0.55 -13.52 6.75
CA LYS A 359 0.48 -14.55 6.85
C LYS A 359 1.89 -14.02 6.59
N ALA A 360 2.07 -13.22 5.53
CA ALA A 360 3.34 -12.60 5.17
C ALA A 360 3.87 -11.67 6.27
N GLN A 361 3.00 -11.14 7.12
CA GLN A 361 3.35 -10.28 8.24
C GLN A 361 3.47 -11.05 9.57
N GLY A 362 3.32 -12.37 9.54
CA GLY A 362 3.40 -13.22 10.73
C GLY A 362 2.23 -13.06 11.69
N LEU A 363 1.10 -12.54 11.21
CA LEU A 363 -0.10 -12.35 11.98
C LEU A 363 -0.98 -13.62 11.98
N PRO A 364 -1.73 -13.87 13.06
CA PRO A 364 -2.58 -15.06 13.15
C PRO A 364 -3.77 -14.94 12.17
N ASP A 365 -4.28 -16.09 11.76
CA ASP A 365 -5.40 -16.19 10.81
C ASP A 365 -6.68 -15.51 11.29
N ASP A 366 -6.87 -15.42 12.60
CA ASP A 366 -8.00 -14.78 13.28
C ASP A 366 -7.70 -13.34 13.73
N HIS A 367 -6.63 -12.72 13.20
CA HIS A 367 -6.19 -11.37 13.57
C HIS A 367 -7.33 -10.34 13.51
N ASP A 368 -8.08 -10.31 12.41
CA ASP A 368 -9.18 -9.36 12.24
C ASP A 368 -10.29 -9.56 13.28
N GLN A 369 -10.59 -10.81 13.61
CA GLN A 369 -11.56 -11.15 14.67
C GLN A 369 -11.07 -10.71 16.04
N ARG A 370 -9.78 -10.92 16.35
CA ARG A 370 -9.16 -10.43 17.59
C ARG A 370 -9.18 -8.91 17.68
N CYS A 371 -8.91 -8.21 16.55
CA CYS A 371 -9.04 -6.76 16.51
C CYS A 371 -10.47 -6.31 16.84
N VAL A 372 -11.50 -6.93 16.24
CA VAL A 372 -12.90 -6.62 16.52
C VAL A 372 -13.26 -6.89 18.01
N GLN A 373 -12.76 -7.96 18.59
CA GLN A 373 -12.95 -8.24 20.01
C GLN A 373 -12.26 -7.22 20.92
N ALA A 374 -11.01 -6.85 20.58
CA ALA A 374 -10.24 -5.86 21.33
C ALA A 374 -10.83 -4.44 21.28
N LEU A 375 -11.62 -4.12 20.25
CA LEU A 375 -12.31 -2.82 20.19
C LEU A 375 -13.15 -2.51 21.43
N ALA A 376 -13.80 -3.51 22.01
CA ALA A 376 -14.66 -3.32 23.17
C ALA A 376 -13.89 -2.90 24.43
N GLU A 377 -12.60 -3.24 24.49
CA GLU A 377 -11.74 -2.98 25.66
C GLU A 377 -10.97 -1.65 25.55
N LEU A 378 -10.79 -1.13 24.31
CA LEU A 378 -10.06 0.14 24.08
C LEU A 378 -10.86 1.33 24.63
N THR A 379 -10.26 2.08 25.53
CA THR A 379 -10.85 3.31 26.09
C THR A 379 -10.38 4.57 25.36
N PRO A 380 -11.07 5.73 25.51
CA PRO A 380 -10.56 7.01 25.01
C PRO A 380 -9.15 7.34 25.51
N THR A 381 -8.81 6.91 26.72
CA THR A 381 -7.48 7.12 27.31
C THR A 381 -6.41 6.29 26.60
N ASP A 382 -6.72 5.05 26.21
CA ASP A 382 -5.77 4.22 25.46
C ASP A 382 -5.47 4.82 24.09
N VAL A 383 -6.49 5.35 23.43
CA VAL A 383 -6.34 6.05 22.14
C VAL A 383 -5.50 7.32 22.30
N LEU A 384 -5.73 8.09 23.34
CA LEU A 384 -4.91 9.27 23.67
C LEU A 384 -3.44 8.90 23.92
N HIS A 385 -3.18 7.85 24.70
CA HIS A 385 -1.82 7.39 24.97
C HIS A 385 -1.10 6.92 23.71
N ALA A 386 -1.80 6.27 22.78
CA ALA A 386 -1.24 5.91 21.49
C ALA A 386 -0.89 7.15 20.67
N ALA A 387 -1.79 8.14 20.60
CA ALA A 387 -1.51 9.41 19.93
C ALA A 387 -0.31 10.14 20.55
N GLN A 388 -0.25 10.24 21.87
CA GLN A 388 0.88 10.86 22.60
C GLN A 388 2.22 10.15 22.35
N ARG A 389 2.21 8.86 22.06
CA ARG A 389 3.42 8.09 21.75
C ARG A 389 3.87 8.29 20.31
N TRP A 390 2.95 8.31 19.36
CA TRP A 390 3.21 8.18 17.95
C TRP A 390 2.99 9.42 17.10
N LEU A 391 2.25 10.44 17.59
CA LEU A 391 1.87 11.62 16.82
C LEU A 391 2.41 12.91 17.48
N ARG A 392 3.75 13.06 17.53
CA ARG A 392 4.40 14.17 18.25
C ARG A 392 4.98 15.24 17.33
N GLU A 393 5.70 14.80 16.30
CA GLU A 393 6.55 15.68 15.48
C GLU A 393 6.17 15.50 14.01
N PRO A 394 5.05 16.08 13.56
CA PRO A 394 4.62 15.95 12.19
C PRO A 394 5.57 16.67 11.24
N ARG A 395 5.67 16.16 10.03
CA ARG A 395 6.31 16.78 8.88
C ARG A 395 5.26 17.27 7.92
N LEU A 396 5.56 18.38 7.24
CA LEU A 396 4.64 19.03 6.31
C LEU A 396 5.19 18.96 4.89
N SER A 397 4.40 18.47 3.95
CA SER A 397 4.67 18.60 2.52
C SER A 397 3.55 19.38 1.86
N LEU A 398 3.94 20.33 1.00
CA LEU A 398 3.03 21.25 0.32
C LEU A 398 3.28 21.22 -1.18
N CYS A 399 2.20 21.21 -1.96
CA CYS A 399 2.26 21.45 -3.40
C CYS A 399 1.28 22.55 -3.78
N GLY A 400 1.73 23.55 -4.55
CA GLY A 400 0.90 24.68 -4.95
C GLY A 400 1.69 25.83 -5.57
N THR A 401 1.06 27.00 -5.71
CA THR A 401 1.74 28.18 -6.28
C THR A 401 2.90 28.64 -5.40
N SER A 402 3.94 29.21 -6.00
CA SER A 402 5.08 29.76 -5.26
C SER A 402 4.69 30.85 -4.27
N ALA A 403 3.58 31.56 -4.48
CA ALA A 403 3.07 32.58 -3.58
C ALA A 403 2.48 31.95 -2.31
N ALA A 404 1.57 30.96 -2.49
CA ALA A 404 0.98 30.23 -1.39
C ALA A 404 2.03 29.49 -0.55
N LEU A 405 2.99 28.82 -1.20
CA LEU A 405 4.05 28.08 -0.52
C LEU A 405 4.88 28.97 0.40
N LYS A 406 5.31 30.16 -0.05
CA LYS A 406 6.05 31.12 0.79
C LYS A 406 5.26 31.61 2.01
N GLN A 407 3.94 31.76 1.86
CA GLN A 407 3.08 32.17 2.97
C GLN A 407 2.96 31.04 4.01
N LEU A 408 2.73 29.81 3.55
CA LEU A 408 2.58 28.62 4.40
C LEU A 408 3.89 28.24 5.10
N GLU A 409 5.04 28.37 4.42
CA GLU A 409 6.36 28.19 5.01
C GLU A 409 6.57 29.12 6.21
N ARG A 410 6.31 30.43 6.04
CA ARG A 410 6.40 31.39 7.14
C ARG A 410 5.43 31.07 8.29
N ARG A 411 4.27 30.49 7.98
CA ARG A 411 3.31 30.09 9.01
C ARG A 411 3.81 28.84 9.76
N TRP A 412 4.44 27.90 9.06
CA TRP A 412 5.05 26.71 9.64
C TRP A 412 6.20 27.08 10.60
N ASP A 413 7.13 27.94 10.15
CA ASP A 413 8.29 28.37 10.95
C ASP A 413 7.89 29.04 12.27
N ARG A 414 6.75 29.75 12.30
CA ARG A 414 6.23 30.37 13.53
C ARG A 414 5.73 29.36 14.56
N ARG A 415 5.39 28.15 14.16
CA ARG A 415 4.99 27.07 15.08
C ARG A 415 6.15 26.67 16.01
N ASP A 416 7.34 26.52 15.44
CA ASP A 416 8.53 26.09 16.19
C ASP A 416 9.10 27.19 17.08
N ALA A 417 8.65 28.44 16.91
CA ALA A 417 9.08 29.58 17.68
C ALA A 417 8.16 29.92 18.87
N ALA A 418 6.98 29.29 18.99
CA ALA A 418 6.00 29.48 20.04
C ALA A 418 6.02 28.34 21.05
#